data_ff19a3460275bf76442224ebe4e44b94
#
_entry.id   ff19a3460275bf76442224ebe4e44b94
#
_cell.length_a   1.000
_cell.length_b   1.000
_cell.length_c   1.000
_cell.angle_alpha   90.00
_cell.angle_beta   90.00
_cell.angle_gamma   90.00
#
_symmetry.space_group_name_H-M   'P 1'
#
loop_
_entity.id
_entity.type
_entity.pdbx_description
1 polymer ?
#
loop_
_entity_poly.entity_id
_entity_poly.type
_entity_poly.pdbx_seq_one_letter_code
_entity_poly.pdbx_strand_id
1 'polypeptide(L)'
;MCNPVGRKNLWGWVLLAVPWMWAQTPGKEPFEDLARRAQAALDSRPEEAAGLYKQALAIRPEWAEGWLYMGGALYQAGRYAEATDALRKGVEMAPGVGTGWALLGLSESQLEDQDQALADVGRGEDLGLGTNVQFETAVRVRAAQLLIRSSAFDEALAQLQPLSKHADNPPPVEEAMGLCALAIPDDMAQLSPQRRATVDLAGKAAWAFASQHPDAAAAGYRQLLAQYPNEPGVHYAYGLYLMETDLEAARGEFQKEVQNNPKHWPALLAMASLQMRQGSPEQAIETLNAAMKIVPAKYHWLCHTDLGRANLDANNLAAAIRELENAAGQKPSSPNVHFLLAQAYRRAGRKADADREQTAFEKIKAQQDPLGVPALHPFGYAGMN
;
A
#
# COMPACT_ATOMS: atom_id res chain seq x y z
N MET A 1 -1.70 8.37 20.73
CA MET A 1 -3.18 8.35 20.60
C MET A 1 -3.47 8.85 19.20
N CYS A 2 -3.59 7.94 18.25
CA CYS A 2 -3.94 8.27 16.86
C CYS A 2 -5.34 8.88 16.86
N ASN A 3 -5.45 10.10 16.37
CA ASN A 3 -6.75 10.74 16.15
C ASN A 3 -7.43 9.99 14.99
N PRO A 4 -8.57 9.32 15.17
CA PRO A 4 -9.23 8.67 14.07
C PRO A 4 -9.67 9.72 13.06
N VAL A 5 -9.32 9.51 11.80
CA VAL A 5 -9.91 10.17 10.63
C VAL A 5 -11.41 10.33 10.93
N GLY A 6 -11.91 11.55 10.88
CA GLY A 6 -13.19 11.99 11.44
C GLY A 6 -14.31 10.95 11.37
N ARG A 7 -14.79 10.56 12.53
CA ARG A 7 -15.79 9.50 12.76
C ARG A 7 -17.18 9.76 12.15
N LYS A 8 -17.30 10.68 11.21
CA LYS A 8 -18.62 11.06 10.67
C LYS A 8 -18.77 10.51 9.24
N ASN A 9 -19.68 9.56 9.10
CA ASN A 9 -20.29 9.10 7.83
C ASN A 9 -19.50 8.14 6.93
N LEU A 10 -18.63 7.28 7.43
CA LEU A 10 -17.95 6.24 6.62
C LEU A 10 -18.90 5.16 6.05
N TRP A 11 -20.13 5.03 6.57
CA TRP A 11 -20.92 3.81 6.39
C TRP A 11 -22.24 3.96 5.63
N GLY A 12 -22.65 5.14 5.28
CA GLY A 12 -23.98 5.38 4.70
C GLY A 12 -24.36 4.50 3.50
N TRP A 13 -23.39 3.75 2.86
CA TRP A 13 -23.69 3.03 1.62
C TRP A 13 -22.74 1.86 1.31
N VAL A 14 -21.96 1.37 2.25
CA VAL A 14 -20.90 0.38 2.00
C VAL A 14 -21.41 -1.02 1.68
N LEU A 15 -22.60 -1.36 2.12
CA LEU A 15 -23.15 -2.71 1.97
C LEU A 15 -24.33 -2.68 1.01
N LEU A 16 -24.13 -3.27 -0.14
CA LEU A 16 -25.04 -3.65 -1.21
C LEU A 16 -26.53 -3.39 -0.96
N ALA A 17 -27.13 -2.51 -1.78
CA ALA A 17 -28.55 -2.55 -2.04
C ALA A 17 -28.90 -3.88 -2.78
N VAL A 18 -28.99 -4.97 -2.03
CA VAL A 18 -29.68 -6.14 -2.51
C VAL A 18 -31.17 -5.84 -2.34
N PRO A 19 -31.99 -5.84 -3.41
CA PRO A 19 -33.43 -5.61 -3.25
C PRO A 19 -34.03 -6.72 -2.42
N TRP A 20 -34.51 -6.36 -1.25
CA TRP A 20 -35.21 -7.24 -0.31
C TRP A 20 -36.56 -7.67 -0.88
N MET A 21 -36.59 -8.76 -1.66
CA MET A 21 -37.83 -9.46 -1.95
C MET A 21 -38.08 -10.46 -0.82
N TRP A 22 -38.67 -10.01 0.27
CA TRP A 22 -39.11 -10.89 1.37
C TRP A 22 -40.58 -11.25 1.19
N ALA A 23 -40.82 -12.51 0.92
CA ALA A 23 -42.14 -13.08 1.07
C ALA A 23 -42.51 -13.09 2.58
N GLN A 24 -43.54 -12.36 2.94
CA GLN A 24 -44.09 -12.32 4.31
C GLN A 24 -44.59 -13.69 4.67
N THR A 25 -43.91 -14.38 5.59
CA THR A 25 -44.39 -15.58 6.28
C THR A 25 -44.75 -15.16 7.71
N PRO A 26 -45.98 -15.43 8.19
CA PRO A 26 -46.36 -15.10 9.56
C PRO A 26 -45.51 -15.91 10.56
N GLY A 27 -44.90 -15.26 11.54
CA GLY A 27 -44.07 -15.85 12.59
C GLY A 27 -42.60 -15.46 12.63
N LYS A 28 -42.11 -14.55 11.72
CA LYS A 28 -40.72 -14.14 11.62
C LYS A 28 -40.41 -12.72 12.16
N GLU A 29 -41.38 -12.07 12.80
CA GLU A 29 -41.26 -10.68 13.29
C GLU A 29 -40.04 -10.38 14.15
N PRO A 30 -39.58 -11.22 15.10
CA PRO A 30 -38.46 -10.84 15.96
C PRO A 30 -37.13 -10.61 15.20
N PHE A 31 -36.82 -11.42 14.18
CA PHE A 31 -35.58 -11.30 13.42
C PHE A 31 -35.58 -10.05 12.52
N GLU A 32 -36.63 -9.90 11.69
CA GLU A 32 -36.75 -8.78 10.76
C GLU A 32 -36.80 -7.42 11.50
N ASP A 33 -37.47 -7.35 12.66
CA ASP A 33 -37.50 -6.13 13.48
C ASP A 33 -36.12 -5.81 14.05
N LEU A 34 -35.44 -6.80 14.60
CA LEU A 34 -34.07 -6.63 15.12
C LEU A 34 -33.10 -6.19 14.02
N ALA A 35 -33.14 -6.82 12.85
CA ALA A 35 -32.28 -6.48 11.71
C ALA A 35 -32.55 -5.06 11.20
N ARG A 36 -33.82 -4.66 11.08
CA ARG A 36 -34.21 -3.32 10.65
C ARG A 36 -33.78 -2.25 11.66
N ARG A 37 -33.96 -2.47 12.96
CA ARG A 37 -33.55 -1.55 14.03
C ARG A 37 -32.02 -1.45 14.11
N ALA A 38 -31.32 -2.56 13.95
CA ALA A 38 -29.87 -2.60 13.89
C ALA A 38 -29.36 -1.74 12.74
N GLN A 39 -29.94 -1.92 11.55
CA GLN A 39 -29.58 -1.12 10.36
C GLN A 39 -29.86 0.38 10.58
N ALA A 40 -30.98 0.75 11.19
CA ALA A 40 -31.30 2.15 11.48
C ALA A 40 -30.37 2.78 12.53
N ALA A 41 -29.79 1.98 13.43
CA ALA A 41 -28.86 2.45 14.45
C ALA A 41 -27.39 2.52 13.95
N LEU A 42 -27.05 1.87 12.82
CA LEU A 42 -25.68 1.61 12.39
C LEU A 42 -24.80 2.86 12.33
N ASP A 43 -25.29 3.93 11.74
CA ASP A 43 -24.51 5.16 11.52
C ASP A 43 -24.41 6.07 12.76
N SER A 44 -25.43 6.07 13.61
CA SER A 44 -25.54 7.03 14.71
C SER A 44 -25.30 6.44 16.10
N ARG A 45 -25.53 5.14 16.25
CA ARG A 45 -25.47 4.41 17.52
C ARG A 45 -24.86 3.03 17.33
N PRO A 46 -23.54 2.95 16.97
CA PRO A 46 -22.91 1.70 16.56
C PRO A 46 -22.90 0.62 17.65
N GLU A 47 -22.80 0.99 18.92
CA GLU A 47 -22.87 0.02 20.02
C GLU A 47 -24.27 -0.61 20.15
N GLU A 48 -25.33 0.19 19.98
CA GLU A 48 -26.71 -0.33 19.96
C GLU A 48 -26.91 -1.23 18.73
N ALA A 49 -26.41 -0.81 17.56
CA ALA A 49 -26.48 -1.60 16.34
C ALA A 49 -25.80 -2.96 16.52
N ALA A 50 -24.59 -3.01 17.08
CA ALA A 50 -23.88 -4.25 17.36
C ALA A 50 -24.67 -5.18 18.30
N GLY A 51 -25.29 -4.62 19.33
CA GLY A 51 -26.15 -5.35 20.26
C GLY A 51 -27.40 -5.96 19.60
N LEU A 52 -28.04 -5.21 18.70
CA LEU A 52 -29.20 -5.66 17.94
C LEU A 52 -28.83 -6.72 16.89
N TYR A 53 -27.72 -6.55 16.17
CA TYR A 53 -27.20 -7.57 15.26
C TYR A 53 -26.87 -8.88 16.01
N LYS A 54 -26.25 -8.78 17.20
CA LYS A 54 -25.98 -9.95 18.04
C LYS A 54 -27.26 -10.71 18.40
N GLN A 55 -28.34 -10.00 18.73
CA GLN A 55 -29.64 -10.62 19.01
C GLN A 55 -30.27 -11.28 17.76
N ALA A 56 -30.18 -10.60 16.60
CA ALA A 56 -30.65 -11.16 15.33
C ALA A 56 -29.86 -12.42 14.94
N LEU A 57 -28.53 -12.42 15.12
CA LEU A 57 -27.64 -13.54 14.86
C LEU A 57 -27.85 -14.72 15.83
N ALA A 58 -28.37 -14.47 17.04
CA ALA A 58 -28.79 -15.56 17.92
C ALA A 58 -30.01 -16.32 17.37
N ILE A 59 -30.82 -15.67 16.52
CA ILE A 59 -31.97 -16.29 15.84
C ILE A 59 -31.54 -16.93 14.51
N ARG A 60 -30.62 -16.27 13.77
CA ARG A 60 -30.10 -16.75 12.47
C ARG A 60 -28.58 -16.67 12.43
N PRO A 61 -27.86 -17.63 13.00
CA PRO A 61 -26.41 -17.64 13.04
C PRO A 61 -25.74 -17.77 11.66
N GLU A 62 -26.48 -18.30 10.66
CA GLU A 62 -26.03 -18.44 9.25
C GLU A 62 -26.21 -17.17 8.41
N TRP A 63 -26.65 -16.04 8.99
CA TRP A 63 -26.81 -14.79 8.27
C TRP A 63 -25.47 -14.05 8.12
N ALA A 64 -24.78 -14.29 6.98
CA ALA A 64 -23.44 -13.76 6.70
C ALA A 64 -23.40 -12.23 6.77
N GLU A 65 -24.38 -11.53 6.15
CA GLU A 65 -24.45 -10.06 6.15
C GLU A 65 -24.60 -9.51 7.57
N GLY A 66 -25.32 -10.22 8.43
CA GLY A 66 -25.47 -9.86 9.85
C GLY A 66 -24.14 -9.86 10.60
N TRP A 67 -23.28 -10.82 10.33
CA TRP A 67 -21.92 -10.86 10.87
C TRP A 67 -21.07 -9.71 10.35
N LEU A 68 -21.12 -9.39 9.05
CA LEU A 68 -20.40 -8.27 8.46
C LEU A 68 -20.88 -6.92 9.03
N TYR A 69 -22.20 -6.71 9.14
CA TYR A 69 -22.75 -5.48 9.72
C TYR A 69 -22.42 -5.34 11.20
N MET A 70 -22.49 -6.44 11.97
CA MET A 70 -22.10 -6.44 13.38
C MET A 70 -20.61 -6.06 13.52
N GLY A 71 -19.77 -6.66 12.69
CA GLY A 71 -18.34 -6.33 12.67
C GLY A 71 -18.08 -4.87 12.33
N GLY A 72 -18.78 -4.30 11.34
CA GLY A 72 -18.72 -2.90 11.01
C GLY A 72 -19.16 -1.97 12.16
N ALA A 73 -20.26 -2.31 12.84
CA ALA A 73 -20.73 -1.57 14.01
C ALA A 73 -19.72 -1.62 15.17
N LEU A 74 -19.14 -2.80 15.43
CA LEU A 74 -18.09 -2.98 16.44
C LEU A 74 -16.82 -2.19 16.13
N TYR A 75 -16.41 -2.17 14.85
CA TYR A 75 -15.28 -1.34 14.40
C TYR A 75 -15.53 0.14 14.68
N GLN A 76 -16.72 0.67 14.34
CA GLN A 76 -17.09 2.06 14.64
C GLN A 76 -17.13 2.35 16.14
N ALA A 77 -17.53 1.38 16.94
CA ALA A 77 -17.52 1.47 18.40
C ALA A 77 -16.11 1.39 19.02
N GLY A 78 -15.07 1.12 18.21
CA GLY A 78 -13.70 0.94 18.68
C GLY A 78 -13.42 -0.42 19.33
N ARG A 79 -14.33 -1.40 19.16
CA ARG A 79 -14.23 -2.75 19.72
C ARG A 79 -13.57 -3.69 18.70
N TYR A 80 -12.30 -3.40 18.37
CA TYR A 80 -11.62 -3.99 17.22
C TYR A 80 -11.46 -5.52 17.31
N ALA A 81 -11.16 -6.07 18.48
CA ALA A 81 -11.04 -7.52 18.65
C ALA A 81 -12.36 -8.25 18.33
N GLU A 82 -13.47 -7.73 18.84
CA GLU A 82 -14.79 -8.30 18.58
C GLU A 82 -15.25 -8.06 17.13
N ALA A 83 -14.84 -6.93 16.55
CA ALA A 83 -15.06 -6.65 15.13
C ALA A 83 -14.35 -7.68 14.25
N THR A 84 -13.07 -7.96 14.52
CA THR A 84 -12.28 -9.00 13.83
C THR A 84 -12.95 -10.37 13.90
N ASP A 85 -13.41 -10.80 15.09
CA ASP A 85 -14.10 -12.08 15.25
C ASP A 85 -15.39 -12.17 14.44
N ALA A 86 -16.19 -11.09 14.44
CA ALA A 86 -17.44 -11.03 13.70
C ALA A 86 -17.19 -10.99 12.18
N LEU A 87 -16.26 -10.16 11.73
CA LEU A 87 -15.92 -10.01 10.31
C LEU A 87 -15.34 -11.30 9.73
N ARG A 88 -14.47 -12.00 10.47
CA ARG A 88 -13.92 -13.29 10.06
C ARG A 88 -15.01 -14.30 9.79
N LYS A 89 -16.00 -14.41 10.67
CA LYS A 89 -17.18 -15.27 10.44
C LYS A 89 -17.97 -14.84 9.21
N GLY A 90 -18.16 -13.53 9.03
CA GLY A 90 -18.89 -12.99 7.88
C GLY A 90 -18.21 -13.31 6.55
N VAL A 91 -16.87 -13.10 6.45
CA VAL A 91 -16.12 -13.38 5.21
C VAL A 91 -15.93 -14.88 4.96
N GLU A 92 -15.89 -15.72 5.98
CA GLU A 92 -15.90 -17.18 5.84
C GLU A 92 -17.20 -17.67 5.19
N MET A 93 -18.34 -17.07 5.56
CA MET A 93 -19.66 -17.42 5.00
C MET A 93 -19.91 -16.76 3.63
N ALA A 94 -19.37 -15.56 3.41
CA ALA A 94 -19.53 -14.79 2.18
C ALA A 94 -18.18 -14.30 1.64
N PRO A 95 -17.32 -15.20 1.13
CA PRO A 95 -15.93 -14.89 0.77
C PRO A 95 -15.78 -13.95 -0.43
N GLY A 96 -16.85 -13.71 -1.21
CA GLY A 96 -16.88 -12.79 -2.34
C GLY A 96 -17.15 -11.32 -1.98
N VAL A 97 -17.33 -10.98 -0.69
CA VAL A 97 -17.65 -9.62 -0.25
C VAL A 97 -16.38 -8.85 0.08
N GLY A 98 -15.84 -8.09 -0.90
CA GLY A 98 -14.57 -7.36 -0.77
C GLY A 98 -14.58 -6.34 0.38
N THR A 99 -15.68 -5.62 0.57
CA THR A 99 -15.82 -4.68 1.70
C THR A 99 -15.72 -5.37 3.07
N GLY A 100 -16.13 -6.63 3.18
CA GLY A 100 -16.00 -7.44 4.39
C GLY A 100 -14.52 -7.72 4.71
N TRP A 101 -13.75 -8.14 3.72
CA TRP A 101 -12.30 -8.37 3.85
C TRP A 101 -11.55 -7.10 4.19
N ALA A 102 -11.86 -5.99 3.50
CA ALA A 102 -11.23 -4.70 3.79
C ALA A 102 -11.52 -4.23 5.23
N LEU A 103 -12.73 -4.42 5.73
CA LEU A 103 -13.09 -4.13 7.12
C LEU A 103 -12.35 -5.03 8.13
N LEU A 104 -12.20 -6.30 7.79
CA LEU A 104 -11.42 -7.23 8.59
C LEU A 104 -9.98 -6.73 8.71
N GLY A 105 -9.32 -6.43 7.60
CA GLY A 105 -7.98 -5.87 7.59
C GLY A 105 -7.86 -4.54 8.35
N LEU A 106 -8.84 -3.63 8.21
CA LEU A 106 -8.89 -2.40 9.01
C LEU A 106 -8.96 -2.70 10.52
N SER A 107 -9.71 -3.71 10.93
CA SER A 107 -9.85 -4.09 12.34
C SER A 107 -8.55 -4.69 12.88
N GLU A 108 -7.93 -5.60 12.13
CA GLU A 108 -6.65 -6.23 12.46
C GLU A 108 -5.51 -5.22 12.55
N SER A 109 -5.52 -4.20 11.68
CA SER A 109 -4.55 -3.10 11.72
C SER A 109 -4.58 -2.29 13.01
N GLN A 110 -5.67 -2.33 13.77
CA GLN A 110 -5.78 -1.70 15.09
C GLN A 110 -5.27 -2.60 16.23
N LEU A 111 -5.08 -3.89 15.94
CA LEU A 111 -4.58 -4.92 16.86
C LEU A 111 -3.09 -5.22 16.64
N GLU A 112 -2.41 -4.41 15.81
CA GLU A 112 -0.98 -4.54 15.48
C GLU A 112 -0.60 -5.77 14.65
N ASP A 113 -1.56 -6.50 14.09
CA ASP A 113 -1.31 -7.58 13.13
C ASP A 113 -1.20 -7.01 11.72
N GLN A 114 -0.03 -6.45 11.41
CA GLN A 114 0.19 -5.69 10.17
C GLN A 114 0.17 -6.56 8.92
N ASP A 115 0.78 -7.75 8.98
CA ASP A 115 0.90 -8.63 7.81
C ASP A 115 -0.47 -9.19 7.42
N GLN A 116 -1.27 -9.64 8.41
CA GLN A 116 -2.62 -10.13 8.15
C GLN A 116 -3.54 -9.00 7.68
N ALA A 117 -3.44 -7.83 8.30
CA ALA A 117 -4.22 -6.66 7.91
C ALA A 117 -3.98 -6.25 6.44
N LEU A 118 -2.73 -6.25 5.97
CA LEU A 118 -2.40 -5.95 4.58
C LEU A 118 -2.90 -7.03 3.63
N ALA A 119 -2.81 -8.32 4.01
CA ALA A 119 -3.32 -9.42 3.20
C ALA A 119 -4.84 -9.34 3.03
N ASP A 120 -5.58 -9.05 4.10
CA ASP A 120 -7.04 -8.96 4.05
C ASP A 120 -7.54 -7.68 3.37
N VAL A 121 -6.82 -6.55 3.52
CA VAL A 121 -7.08 -5.36 2.70
C VAL A 121 -6.86 -5.65 1.22
N GLY A 122 -5.75 -6.25 0.84
CA GLY A 122 -5.46 -6.61 -0.56
C GLY A 122 -6.54 -7.51 -1.15
N ARG A 123 -6.98 -8.54 -0.40
CA ARG A 123 -8.09 -9.39 -0.83
C ARG A 123 -9.40 -8.62 -1.00
N GLY A 124 -9.66 -7.64 -0.12
CA GLY A 124 -10.81 -6.75 -0.24
C GLY A 124 -10.76 -5.89 -1.50
N GLU A 125 -9.58 -5.37 -1.85
CA GLU A 125 -9.35 -4.58 -3.06
C GLU A 125 -9.55 -5.41 -4.33
N ASP A 126 -9.03 -6.64 -4.38
CA ASP A 126 -9.19 -7.57 -5.50
C ASP A 126 -10.64 -7.89 -5.79
N LEU A 127 -11.45 -8.05 -4.73
CA LEU A 127 -12.88 -8.33 -4.81
C LEU A 127 -13.74 -7.07 -5.03
N GLY A 128 -13.17 -5.88 -4.81
CA GLY A 128 -13.80 -4.57 -4.95
C GLY A 128 -14.30 -3.97 -3.64
N LEU A 129 -13.95 -2.70 -3.44
CA LEU A 129 -14.32 -1.92 -2.24
C LEU A 129 -15.70 -1.25 -2.33
N GLY A 130 -16.47 -1.53 -3.40
CA GLY A 130 -17.74 -0.88 -3.67
C GLY A 130 -17.55 0.55 -4.23
N THR A 131 -18.60 1.38 -4.12
CA THR A 131 -18.64 2.73 -4.72
C THR A 131 -18.50 3.87 -3.69
N ASN A 132 -18.28 3.54 -2.42
CA ASN A 132 -18.13 4.54 -1.37
C ASN A 132 -16.69 5.07 -1.32
N VAL A 133 -16.47 6.28 -1.87
CA VAL A 133 -15.16 6.93 -1.93
C VAL A 133 -14.54 7.15 -0.55
N GLN A 134 -15.34 7.46 0.47
CA GLN A 134 -14.83 7.68 1.83
C GLN A 134 -14.31 6.37 2.45
N PHE A 135 -14.99 5.26 2.20
CA PHE A 135 -14.56 3.95 2.64
C PHE A 135 -13.27 3.52 1.90
N GLU A 136 -13.26 3.63 0.57
CA GLU A 136 -12.06 3.35 -0.23
C GLU A 136 -10.86 4.16 0.27
N THR A 137 -11.05 5.47 0.49
CA THR A 137 -10.01 6.35 1.03
C THR A 137 -9.51 5.86 2.39
N ALA A 138 -10.39 5.51 3.31
CA ALA A 138 -10.01 5.03 4.63
C ALA A 138 -9.19 3.73 4.57
N VAL A 139 -9.60 2.78 3.71
CA VAL A 139 -8.90 1.50 3.50
C VAL A 139 -7.51 1.76 2.93
N ARG A 140 -7.40 2.49 1.82
CA ARG A 140 -6.14 2.74 1.12
C ARG A 140 -5.15 3.57 1.95
N VAL A 141 -5.63 4.61 2.64
CA VAL A 141 -4.78 5.40 3.53
C VAL A 141 -4.26 4.55 4.69
N ARG A 142 -5.09 3.67 5.26
CA ARG A 142 -4.64 2.79 6.33
C ARG A 142 -3.61 1.77 5.85
N ALA A 143 -3.83 1.14 4.69
CA ALA A 143 -2.85 0.26 4.07
C ALA A 143 -1.53 1.00 3.80
N ALA A 144 -1.60 2.21 3.22
CA ALA A 144 -0.42 3.04 3.00
C ALA A 144 0.34 3.36 4.30
N GLN A 145 -0.36 3.69 5.38
CA GLN A 145 0.27 3.94 6.69
C GLN A 145 1.01 2.71 7.23
N LEU A 146 0.47 1.50 7.09
CA LEU A 146 1.14 0.27 7.48
C LEU A 146 2.41 0.05 6.64
N LEU A 147 2.31 0.26 5.33
CA LEU A 147 3.42 0.13 4.39
C LEU A 147 4.52 1.19 4.65
N ILE A 148 4.15 2.44 4.97
CA ILE A 148 5.08 3.51 5.35
C ILE A 148 5.90 3.09 6.57
N ARG A 149 5.26 2.58 7.62
CA ARG A 149 5.96 2.11 8.84
C ARG A 149 6.95 0.98 8.56
N SER A 150 6.67 0.16 7.57
CA SER A 150 7.60 -0.86 7.10
C SER A 150 8.58 -0.34 6.03
N SER A 151 8.60 0.97 5.74
CA SER A 151 9.41 1.62 4.69
C SER A 151 9.18 1.08 3.27
N ALA A 152 8.01 0.50 3.02
CA ALA A 152 7.56 0.05 1.71
C ALA A 152 6.86 1.22 0.99
N PHE A 153 7.63 2.29 0.68
CA PHE A 153 7.08 3.56 0.20
C PHE A 153 6.45 3.46 -1.19
N ASP A 154 7.00 2.61 -2.07
CA ASP A 154 6.47 2.41 -3.42
C ASP A 154 5.11 1.70 -3.38
N GLU A 155 4.98 0.67 -2.54
CA GLU A 155 3.72 -0.02 -2.33
C GLU A 155 2.69 0.91 -1.64
N ALA A 156 3.14 1.76 -0.72
CA ALA A 156 2.28 2.76 -0.09
C ALA A 156 1.75 3.78 -1.10
N LEU A 157 2.58 4.25 -2.02
CA LEU A 157 2.16 5.14 -3.10
C LEU A 157 1.20 4.44 -4.07
N ALA A 158 1.43 3.16 -4.37
CA ALA A 158 0.50 2.37 -5.19
C ALA A 158 -0.90 2.27 -4.56
N GLN A 159 -0.98 2.21 -3.22
CA GLN A 159 -2.24 2.28 -2.48
C GLN A 159 -2.95 3.63 -2.61
N LEU A 160 -2.20 4.73 -2.64
CA LEU A 160 -2.76 6.09 -2.66
C LEU A 160 -3.11 6.57 -4.07
N GLN A 161 -2.41 6.09 -5.10
CA GLN A 161 -2.58 6.54 -6.49
C GLN A 161 -4.02 6.47 -7.02
N PRO A 162 -4.81 5.39 -6.79
CA PRO A 162 -6.19 5.32 -7.28
C PRO A 162 -7.06 6.46 -6.76
N LEU A 163 -6.75 7.03 -5.59
CA LEU A 163 -7.48 8.12 -4.97
C LEU A 163 -7.35 9.43 -5.76
N SER A 164 -6.29 9.61 -6.56
CA SER A 164 -6.09 10.79 -7.40
C SER A 164 -7.16 10.99 -8.49
N LYS A 165 -7.97 9.96 -8.75
CA LYS A 165 -9.12 10.03 -9.66
C LYS A 165 -10.32 10.75 -9.05
N HIS A 166 -10.34 10.92 -7.72
CA HIS A 166 -11.39 11.64 -7.01
C HIS A 166 -11.02 13.12 -6.89
N ALA A 167 -12.02 14.00 -7.03
CA ALA A 167 -11.79 15.46 -7.00
C ALA A 167 -11.40 15.98 -5.61
N ASP A 168 -11.83 15.27 -4.57
CA ASP A 168 -11.55 15.66 -3.18
C ASP A 168 -10.20 15.10 -2.74
N ASN A 169 -9.36 15.99 -2.23
CA ASN A 169 -8.06 15.66 -1.66
C ASN A 169 -8.10 15.73 -0.14
N PRO A 170 -8.40 14.63 0.56
CA PRO A 170 -8.46 14.67 2.01
C PRO A 170 -7.05 14.76 2.61
N PRO A 171 -6.85 15.58 3.66
CA PRO A 171 -5.55 15.76 4.32
C PRO A 171 -4.79 14.46 4.64
N PRO A 172 -5.41 13.37 5.08
CA PRO A 172 -4.69 12.12 5.33
C PRO A 172 -4.01 11.50 4.11
N VAL A 173 -4.51 11.76 2.90
CA VAL A 173 -3.88 11.29 1.64
C VAL A 173 -2.64 12.12 1.36
N GLU A 174 -2.73 13.47 1.46
CA GLU A 174 -1.57 14.35 1.31
C GLU A 174 -0.48 14.01 2.33
N GLU A 175 -0.84 13.83 3.59
CA GLU A 175 0.10 13.44 4.65
C GLU A 175 0.83 12.13 4.29
N ALA A 176 0.10 11.09 3.91
CA ALA A 176 0.69 9.81 3.54
C ALA A 176 1.58 9.93 2.29
N MET A 177 1.16 10.68 1.27
CA MET A 177 1.98 10.94 0.09
C MET A 177 3.25 11.72 0.43
N GLY A 178 3.18 12.69 1.35
CA GLY A 178 4.34 13.45 1.80
C GLY A 178 5.35 12.60 2.56
N LEU A 179 4.88 11.70 3.41
CA LEU A 179 5.73 10.73 4.11
C LEU A 179 6.44 9.81 3.11
N CYS A 180 5.72 9.31 2.12
CA CYS A 180 6.32 8.49 1.05
C CYS A 180 7.35 9.29 0.23
N ALA A 181 7.00 10.49 -0.22
CA ALA A 181 7.87 11.33 -1.05
C ALA A 181 9.19 11.68 -0.35
N LEU A 182 9.17 11.85 0.97
CA LEU A 182 10.34 12.15 1.79
C LEU A 182 11.00 10.89 2.39
N ALA A 183 10.48 9.70 2.11
CA ALA A 183 10.90 8.41 2.68
C ALA A 183 10.96 8.42 4.22
N ILE A 184 9.89 8.92 4.87
CA ILE A 184 9.77 9.01 6.33
C ILE A 184 8.91 7.85 6.82
N PRO A 185 9.46 6.89 7.60
CA PRO A 185 8.69 5.75 8.12
C PRO A 185 7.93 6.04 9.42
N ASP A 186 7.94 7.28 9.89
CA ASP A 186 7.33 7.70 11.15
C ASP A 186 5.89 8.18 10.95
N ASP A 187 5.10 8.12 12.04
CA ASP A 187 3.78 8.75 12.06
C ASP A 187 3.90 10.29 12.17
N MET A 188 3.00 11.02 11.53
CA MET A 188 2.91 12.49 11.62
C MET A 188 2.94 13.02 13.07
N ALA A 189 2.32 12.28 14.01
CA ALA A 189 2.28 12.68 15.43
C ALA A 189 3.66 12.72 16.09
N GLN A 190 4.62 11.95 15.58
CA GLN A 190 5.99 11.85 16.12
C GLN A 190 6.93 12.91 15.55
N LEU A 191 6.52 13.59 14.49
CA LEU A 191 7.34 14.59 13.80
C LEU A 191 7.32 15.95 14.52
N SER A 192 8.44 16.68 14.43
CA SER A 192 8.51 18.08 14.84
C SER A 192 7.58 18.97 13.97
N PRO A 193 7.16 20.13 14.46
CA PRO A 193 6.32 21.04 13.67
C PRO A 193 6.92 21.41 12.31
N GLN A 194 8.23 21.65 12.25
CA GLN A 194 8.95 21.94 11.00
C GLN A 194 8.87 20.74 10.05
N ARG A 195 9.11 19.53 10.56
CA ARG A 195 9.07 18.30 9.75
C ARG A 195 7.68 18.01 9.20
N ARG A 196 6.61 18.27 10.00
CA ARG A 196 5.22 18.18 9.52
C ARG A 196 4.95 19.15 8.37
N ALA A 197 5.39 20.42 8.50
CA ALA A 197 5.23 21.40 7.43
C ALA A 197 5.96 20.99 6.14
N THR A 198 7.12 20.33 6.26
CA THR A 198 7.84 19.74 5.13
C THR A 198 7.05 18.61 4.47
N VAL A 199 6.46 17.70 5.28
CA VAL A 199 5.60 16.61 4.81
C VAL A 199 4.35 17.14 4.11
N ASP A 200 3.67 18.14 4.70
CA ASP A 200 2.47 18.74 4.11
C ASP A 200 2.75 19.35 2.73
N LEU A 201 3.90 20.03 2.59
CA LEU A 201 4.28 20.63 1.31
C LEU A 201 4.70 19.60 0.27
N ALA A 202 5.45 18.56 0.69
CA ALA A 202 5.82 17.45 -0.17
C ALA A 202 4.58 16.64 -0.62
N GLY A 203 3.62 16.43 0.28
CA GLY A 203 2.38 15.71 -0.01
C GLY A 203 1.52 16.43 -1.05
N LYS A 204 1.38 17.76 -0.94
CA LYS A 204 0.68 18.57 -1.94
C LYS A 204 1.34 18.48 -3.31
N ALA A 205 2.68 18.52 -3.37
CA ALA A 205 3.42 18.39 -4.62
C ALA A 205 3.25 16.97 -5.21
N ALA A 206 3.36 15.93 -4.39
CA ALA A 206 3.15 14.54 -4.79
C ALA A 206 1.72 14.27 -5.26
N TRP A 207 0.72 14.82 -4.56
CA TRP A 207 -0.69 14.75 -4.99
C TRP A 207 -0.92 15.44 -6.33
N ALA A 208 -0.39 16.65 -6.52
CA ALA A 208 -0.50 17.37 -7.79
C ALA A 208 0.09 16.55 -8.93
N PHE A 209 1.22 15.86 -8.70
CA PHE A 209 1.83 14.96 -9.67
C PHE A 209 0.93 13.75 -9.98
N ALA A 210 0.44 13.06 -8.96
CA ALA A 210 -0.43 11.90 -9.10
C ALA A 210 -1.77 12.25 -9.80
N SER A 211 -2.27 13.47 -9.57
CA SER A 211 -3.49 14.01 -10.17
C SER A 211 -3.28 14.64 -11.56
N GLN A 212 -2.09 14.44 -12.15
CA GLN A 212 -1.73 14.93 -13.50
C GLN A 212 -1.77 16.47 -13.64
N HIS A 213 -1.34 17.19 -12.60
CA HIS A 213 -1.14 18.64 -12.61
C HIS A 213 0.37 18.97 -12.57
N PRO A 214 1.12 18.77 -13.67
CA PRO A 214 2.59 18.84 -13.66
C PRO A 214 3.13 20.22 -13.28
N ASP A 215 2.46 21.31 -13.68
CA ASP A 215 2.90 22.68 -13.33
C ASP A 215 2.78 22.93 -11.83
N ALA A 216 1.70 22.49 -11.22
CA ALA A 216 1.48 22.59 -9.77
C ALA A 216 2.48 21.72 -9.00
N ALA A 217 2.74 20.49 -9.48
CA ALA A 217 3.75 19.62 -8.92
C ALA A 217 5.13 20.26 -8.96
N ALA A 218 5.55 20.75 -10.13
CA ALA A 218 6.84 21.44 -10.31
C ALA A 218 6.97 22.68 -9.40
N ALA A 219 5.92 23.47 -9.28
CA ALA A 219 5.91 24.64 -8.39
C ALA A 219 6.03 24.21 -6.91
N GLY A 220 5.30 23.18 -6.50
CA GLY A 220 5.32 22.63 -5.14
C GLY A 220 6.70 22.09 -4.75
N TYR A 221 7.34 21.28 -5.60
CA TYR A 221 8.68 20.76 -5.33
C TYR A 221 9.75 21.87 -5.31
N ARG A 222 9.67 22.88 -6.19
CA ARG A 222 10.55 24.06 -6.13
C ARG A 222 10.35 24.85 -4.84
N GLN A 223 9.12 25.03 -4.39
CA GLN A 223 8.81 25.69 -3.13
C GLN A 223 9.35 24.89 -1.95
N LEU A 224 9.16 23.56 -1.94
CA LEU A 224 9.70 22.66 -0.92
C LEU A 224 11.22 22.83 -0.80
N LEU A 225 11.93 22.77 -1.92
CA LEU A 225 13.39 22.93 -1.96
C LEU A 225 13.82 24.32 -1.50
N ALA A 226 13.09 25.38 -1.88
CA ALA A 226 13.43 26.76 -1.48
C ALA A 226 13.25 27.02 0.02
N GLN A 227 12.24 26.40 0.63
CA GLN A 227 11.94 26.58 2.06
C GLN A 227 12.73 25.63 2.98
N TYR A 228 13.04 24.44 2.51
CA TYR A 228 13.64 23.37 3.32
C TYR A 228 14.83 22.68 2.63
N PRO A 229 15.83 23.43 2.10
CA PRO A 229 16.89 22.85 1.26
C PRO A 229 17.77 21.82 1.97
N ASN A 230 17.84 21.86 3.29
CA ASN A 230 18.70 20.97 4.09
C ASN A 230 17.92 19.90 4.87
N GLU A 231 16.60 19.87 4.74
CA GLU A 231 15.79 18.84 5.39
C GLU A 231 15.97 17.49 4.69
N PRO A 232 16.21 16.41 5.44
CA PRO A 232 16.36 15.08 4.86
C PRO A 232 15.17 14.66 3.98
N GLY A 233 15.46 14.10 2.82
CA GLY A 233 14.46 13.63 1.86
C GLY A 233 13.92 14.68 0.89
N VAL A 234 14.23 15.99 1.08
CA VAL A 234 13.71 17.04 0.19
C VAL A 234 14.34 16.96 -1.19
N HIS A 235 15.65 16.82 -1.28
CA HIS A 235 16.34 16.60 -2.55
C HIS A 235 15.96 15.25 -3.18
N TYR A 236 15.76 14.22 -2.37
CA TYR A 236 15.28 12.91 -2.83
C TYR A 236 13.89 13.02 -3.47
N ALA A 237 12.92 13.67 -2.81
CA ALA A 237 11.56 13.85 -3.32
C ALA A 237 11.55 14.63 -4.65
N TYR A 238 12.32 15.68 -4.74
CA TYR A 238 12.44 16.45 -5.99
C TYR A 238 13.15 15.64 -7.08
N GLY A 239 14.17 14.87 -6.72
CA GLY A 239 14.85 13.95 -7.62
C GLY A 239 13.93 12.89 -8.21
N LEU A 240 13.04 12.29 -7.40
CA LEU A 240 12.02 11.35 -7.88
C LEU A 240 11.07 11.99 -8.91
N TYR A 241 10.58 13.20 -8.64
CA TYR A 241 9.77 13.95 -9.61
C TYR A 241 10.53 14.19 -10.93
N LEU A 242 11.80 14.59 -10.84
CA LEU A 242 12.64 14.87 -12.00
C LEU A 242 13.00 13.61 -12.81
N MET A 243 12.95 12.42 -12.22
CA MET A 243 13.15 11.16 -12.97
C MET A 243 12.16 10.98 -14.14
N GLU A 244 11.02 11.63 -14.09
CA GLU A 244 10.02 11.58 -15.17
C GLU A 244 10.18 12.70 -16.20
N THR A 245 10.98 13.74 -15.88
CA THR A 245 11.07 14.96 -16.71
C THR A 245 12.50 15.31 -17.14
N ASP A 246 13.49 15.13 -16.25
CA ASP A 246 14.89 15.52 -16.48
C ASP A 246 15.83 14.62 -15.65
N LEU A 247 16.36 13.56 -16.28
CA LEU A 247 17.23 12.57 -15.62
C LEU A 247 18.56 13.18 -15.12
N GLU A 248 19.10 14.20 -15.80
CA GLU A 248 20.35 14.84 -15.37
C GLU A 248 20.13 15.72 -14.14
N ALA A 249 19.03 16.48 -14.10
CA ALA A 249 18.64 17.21 -12.92
C ALA A 249 18.32 16.26 -11.74
N ALA A 250 17.63 15.14 -12.00
CA ALA A 250 17.36 14.11 -10.99
C ALA A 250 18.64 13.60 -10.33
N ARG A 251 19.66 13.28 -11.16
CA ARG A 251 20.98 12.87 -10.67
C ARG A 251 21.60 13.89 -9.72
N GLY A 252 21.56 15.17 -10.13
CA GLY A 252 22.06 16.25 -9.30
C GLY A 252 21.37 16.35 -7.94
N GLU A 253 20.05 16.17 -7.91
CA GLU A 253 19.29 16.21 -6.68
C GLU A 253 19.58 14.99 -5.77
N PHE A 254 19.64 13.78 -6.30
CA PHE A 254 20.04 12.59 -5.50
C PHE A 254 21.47 12.72 -4.95
N GLN A 255 22.42 13.29 -5.72
CA GLN A 255 23.77 13.55 -5.23
C GLN A 255 23.77 14.55 -4.04
N LYS A 256 22.97 15.61 -4.11
CA LYS A 256 22.82 16.56 -3.00
C LYS A 256 22.21 15.89 -1.77
N GLU A 257 21.17 15.04 -1.96
CA GLU A 257 20.58 14.29 -0.84
C GLU A 257 21.61 13.42 -0.14
N VAL A 258 22.39 12.64 -0.90
CA VAL A 258 23.43 11.77 -0.33
C VAL A 258 24.56 12.57 0.34
N GLN A 259 24.91 13.75 -0.19
CA GLN A 259 25.90 14.64 0.43
C GLN A 259 25.40 15.23 1.75
N ASN A 260 24.14 15.71 1.78
CA ASN A 260 23.53 16.31 2.95
C ASN A 260 23.14 15.25 3.99
N ASN A 261 22.74 14.08 3.54
CA ASN A 261 22.27 13.00 4.38
C ASN A 261 22.82 11.62 3.92
N PRO A 262 24.09 11.30 4.27
CA PRO A 262 24.76 10.08 3.82
C PRO A 262 24.08 8.77 4.28
N LYS A 263 23.15 8.83 5.24
CA LYS A 263 22.37 7.68 5.71
C LYS A 263 21.02 7.51 5.01
N HIS A 264 20.68 8.40 4.07
CA HIS A 264 19.43 8.30 3.34
C HIS A 264 19.55 7.23 2.24
N TRP A 265 19.47 5.96 2.65
CA TRP A 265 19.62 4.83 1.75
C TRP A 265 18.62 4.80 0.58
N PRO A 266 17.35 5.30 0.70
CA PRO A 266 16.44 5.35 -0.45
C PRO A 266 17.00 6.20 -1.61
N ALA A 267 17.73 7.30 -1.30
CA ALA A 267 18.36 8.11 -2.34
C ALA A 267 19.48 7.37 -3.10
N LEU A 268 20.21 6.48 -2.42
CA LEU A 268 21.21 5.63 -3.08
C LEU A 268 20.54 4.59 -4.00
N LEU A 269 19.43 3.99 -3.58
CA LEU A 269 18.68 3.06 -4.44
C LEU A 269 18.10 3.79 -5.66
N ALA A 270 17.51 4.98 -5.47
CA ALA A 270 17.01 5.81 -6.57
C ALA A 270 18.14 6.22 -7.54
N MET A 271 19.31 6.59 -7.02
CA MET A 271 20.48 6.90 -7.85
C MET A 271 20.95 5.68 -8.65
N ALA A 272 20.99 4.51 -8.05
CA ALA A 272 21.33 3.28 -8.77
C ALA A 272 20.32 2.95 -9.87
N SER A 273 19.02 3.10 -9.58
CA SER A 273 17.95 2.95 -10.57
C SER A 273 18.12 3.92 -11.74
N LEU A 274 18.43 5.18 -11.45
CA LEU A 274 18.72 6.18 -12.48
C LEU A 274 19.92 5.79 -13.34
N GLN A 275 21.02 5.31 -12.72
CA GLN A 275 22.21 4.83 -13.44
C GLN A 275 21.89 3.66 -14.36
N MET A 276 21.05 2.71 -13.92
CA MET A 276 20.56 1.63 -14.78
C MET A 276 19.75 2.15 -15.97
N ARG A 277 18.83 3.10 -15.74
CA ARG A 277 18.07 3.76 -16.84
C ARG A 277 18.97 4.48 -17.84
N GLN A 278 20.10 5.00 -17.39
CA GLN A 278 21.12 5.66 -18.24
C GLN A 278 22.10 4.65 -18.92
N GLY A 279 21.89 3.35 -18.74
CA GLY A 279 22.74 2.30 -19.33
C GLY A 279 24.12 2.21 -18.68
N SER A 280 24.24 2.53 -17.39
CA SER A 280 25.48 2.50 -16.61
C SER A 280 25.41 1.47 -15.47
N PRO A 281 25.24 0.17 -15.77
CA PRO A 281 25.01 -0.85 -14.75
C PRO A 281 26.21 -1.05 -13.82
N GLU A 282 27.44 -0.80 -14.26
CA GLU A 282 28.64 -0.90 -13.42
C GLU A 282 28.61 0.17 -12.31
N GLN A 283 28.21 1.40 -12.63
CA GLN A 283 28.06 2.47 -11.65
C GLN A 283 26.92 2.15 -10.66
N ALA A 284 25.81 1.58 -11.16
CA ALA A 284 24.72 1.15 -10.32
C ALA A 284 25.18 0.07 -9.32
N ILE A 285 25.99 -0.89 -9.74
CA ILE A 285 26.56 -1.92 -8.86
C ILE A 285 27.41 -1.28 -7.75
N GLU A 286 28.25 -0.30 -8.06
CA GLU A 286 29.07 0.43 -7.08
C GLU A 286 28.18 1.16 -6.07
N THR A 287 27.16 1.87 -6.55
CA THR A 287 26.21 2.61 -5.71
C THR A 287 25.41 1.66 -4.80
N LEU A 288 24.93 0.53 -5.32
CA LEU A 288 24.19 -0.47 -4.55
C LEU A 288 25.06 -1.17 -3.49
N ASN A 289 26.34 -1.43 -3.80
CA ASN A 289 27.28 -1.94 -2.81
C ASN A 289 27.57 -0.94 -1.68
N ALA A 290 27.52 0.37 -1.98
CA ALA A 290 27.59 1.40 -0.95
C ALA A 290 26.29 1.45 -0.13
N ALA A 291 25.13 1.35 -0.77
CA ALA A 291 23.82 1.32 -0.13
C ALA A 291 23.69 0.11 0.82
N MET A 292 24.15 -1.07 0.44
CA MET A 292 24.12 -2.30 1.24
C MET A 292 24.74 -2.13 2.64
N LYS A 293 25.69 -1.20 2.80
CA LYS A 293 26.36 -0.96 4.08
C LYS A 293 25.51 -0.20 5.10
N ILE A 294 24.47 0.51 4.63
CA ILE A 294 23.65 1.40 5.46
C ILE A 294 22.16 1.04 5.42
N VAL A 295 21.72 0.27 4.44
CA VAL A 295 20.34 -0.23 4.36
C VAL A 295 20.08 -1.17 5.54
N PRO A 296 18.98 -1.02 6.28
CA PRO A 296 18.62 -1.97 7.34
C PRO A 296 18.48 -3.39 6.81
N ALA A 297 18.93 -4.39 7.61
CA ALA A 297 19.00 -5.80 7.19
C ALA A 297 17.69 -6.35 6.62
N LYS A 298 16.53 -5.91 7.16
CA LYS A 298 15.20 -6.32 6.69
C LYS A 298 14.89 -5.89 5.24
N TYR A 299 15.67 -4.93 4.67
CA TYR A 299 15.53 -4.44 3.30
C TYR A 299 16.69 -4.86 2.39
N HIS A 300 17.62 -5.69 2.85
CA HIS A 300 18.73 -6.16 2.02
C HIS A 300 18.24 -6.88 0.75
N TRP A 301 17.08 -7.52 0.79
CA TRP A 301 16.48 -8.14 -0.37
C TRP A 301 16.23 -7.16 -1.54
N LEU A 302 15.93 -5.87 -1.25
CA LEU A 302 15.81 -4.83 -2.27
C LEU A 302 17.15 -4.60 -2.97
N CYS A 303 18.22 -4.38 -2.17
CA CYS A 303 19.56 -4.20 -2.72
C CYS A 303 20.02 -5.43 -3.50
N HIS A 304 19.77 -6.65 -3.00
CA HIS A 304 20.08 -7.88 -3.72
C HIS A 304 19.30 -7.99 -5.03
N THR A 305 18.04 -7.58 -5.06
CA THR A 305 17.23 -7.56 -6.30
C THR A 305 17.82 -6.61 -7.32
N ASP A 306 18.14 -5.37 -6.91
CA ASP A 306 18.70 -4.36 -7.81
C ASP A 306 20.14 -4.69 -8.25
N LEU A 307 20.97 -5.25 -7.35
CA LEU A 307 22.28 -5.79 -7.71
C LEU A 307 22.16 -6.94 -8.73
N GLY A 308 21.16 -7.80 -8.54
CA GLY A 308 20.87 -8.86 -9.49
C GLY A 308 20.51 -8.33 -10.87
N ARG A 309 19.63 -7.32 -10.93
CA ARG A 309 19.25 -6.64 -12.18
C ARG A 309 20.45 -5.95 -12.82
N ALA A 310 21.20 -5.15 -12.08
CA ALA A 310 22.37 -4.44 -12.60
C ALA A 310 23.43 -5.41 -13.13
N ASN A 311 23.65 -6.54 -12.44
CA ASN A 311 24.56 -7.60 -12.94
C ASN A 311 24.02 -8.31 -14.18
N LEU A 312 22.70 -8.48 -14.34
CA LEU A 312 22.09 -8.96 -15.59
C LEU A 312 22.38 -8.00 -16.75
N ASP A 313 22.19 -6.70 -16.53
CA ASP A 313 22.43 -5.67 -17.55
C ASP A 313 23.92 -5.59 -17.93
N ALA A 314 24.80 -5.72 -16.94
CA ALA A 314 26.25 -5.83 -17.15
C ALA A 314 26.72 -7.21 -17.71
N ASN A 315 25.80 -8.14 -17.97
CA ASN A 315 26.08 -9.52 -18.40
C ASN A 315 26.93 -10.35 -17.41
N ASN A 316 26.95 -10.02 -16.14
CA ASN A 316 27.63 -10.71 -15.06
C ASN A 316 26.74 -11.83 -14.49
N LEU A 317 26.41 -12.86 -15.30
CA LEU A 317 25.36 -13.83 -14.99
C LEU A 317 25.54 -14.56 -13.65
N ALA A 318 26.79 -14.94 -13.31
CA ALA A 318 27.06 -15.64 -12.05
C ALA A 318 26.78 -14.76 -10.82
N ALA A 319 27.14 -13.46 -10.88
CA ALA A 319 26.84 -12.50 -9.84
C ALA A 319 25.33 -12.22 -9.77
N ALA A 320 24.68 -12.04 -10.91
CA ALA A 320 23.23 -11.82 -10.98
C ALA A 320 22.44 -12.95 -10.29
N ILE A 321 22.77 -14.21 -10.61
CA ILE A 321 22.11 -15.38 -10.02
C ILE A 321 22.34 -15.39 -8.50
N ARG A 322 23.55 -15.20 -8.03
CA ARG A 322 23.86 -15.19 -6.58
C ARG A 322 23.06 -14.12 -5.83
N GLU A 323 23.03 -12.90 -6.36
CA GLU A 323 22.30 -11.79 -5.72
C GLU A 323 20.78 -12.05 -5.71
N LEU A 324 20.23 -12.57 -6.82
CA LEU A 324 18.79 -12.87 -6.89
C LEU A 324 18.40 -14.09 -6.05
N GLU A 325 19.26 -15.10 -5.90
CA GLU A 325 19.05 -16.21 -4.95
C GLU A 325 19.00 -15.69 -3.51
N ASN A 326 19.89 -14.74 -3.14
CA ASN A 326 19.86 -14.08 -1.83
C ASN A 326 18.56 -13.30 -1.62
N ALA A 327 18.10 -12.56 -2.64
CA ALA A 327 16.82 -11.85 -2.58
C ALA A 327 15.64 -12.81 -2.43
N ALA A 328 15.59 -13.90 -3.19
CA ALA A 328 14.53 -14.91 -3.12
C ALA A 328 14.50 -15.61 -1.74
N GLY A 329 15.67 -15.86 -1.15
CA GLY A 329 15.75 -16.41 0.22
C GLY A 329 15.19 -15.49 1.30
N GLN A 330 15.33 -14.18 1.13
CA GLN A 330 14.84 -13.18 2.10
C GLN A 330 13.37 -12.77 1.84
N LYS A 331 12.93 -12.73 0.58
CA LYS A 331 11.58 -12.33 0.18
C LYS A 331 11.01 -13.31 -0.86
N PRO A 332 10.68 -14.54 -0.45
CA PRO A 332 10.20 -15.59 -1.37
C PRO A 332 8.81 -15.29 -1.96
N SER A 333 8.11 -14.28 -1.43
CA SER A 333 6.81 -13.83 -1.96
C SER A 333 6.91 -12.72 -3.01
N SER A 334 8.12 -12.31 -3.42
CA SER A 334 8.29 -11.25 -4.41
C SER A 334 8.26 -11.81 -5.84
N PRO A 335 7.23 -11.52 -6.65
CA PRO A 335 7.16 -12.01 -8.03
C PRO A 335 8.32 -11.46 -8.88
N ASN A 336 8.71 -10.19 -8.67
CA ASN A 336 9.80 -9.57 -9.42
C ASN A 336 11.14 -10.30 -9.24
N VAL A 337 11.44 -10.76 -8.02
CA VAL A 337 12.68 -11.54 -7.75
C VAL A 337 12.68 -12.83 -8.54
N HIS A 338 11.58 -13.59 -8.53
CA HIS A 338 11.47 -14.84 -9.28
C HIS A 338 11.51 -14.63 -10.80
N PHE A 339 10.90 -13.57 -11.30
CA PHE A 339 10.99 -13.19 -12.71
C PHE A 339 12.43 -12.92 -13.14
N LEU A 340 13.16 -12.08 -12.40
CA LEU A 340 14.56 -11.75 -12.69
C LEU A 340 15.46 -12.98 -12.57
N LEU A 341 15.22 -13.84 -11.57
CA LEU A 341 15.98 -15.06 -11.36
C LEU A 341 15.76 -16.06 -12.51
N ALA A 342 14.50 -16.21 -12.96
CA ALA A 342 14.19 -17.01 -14.16
C ALA A 342 14.92 -16.48 -15.41
N GLN A 343 14.97 -15.15 -15.58
CA GLN A 343 15.71 -14.52 -16.67
C GLN A 343 17.22 -14.79 -16.57
N ALA A 344 17.79 -14.67 -15.37
CA ALA A 344 19.20 -14.93 -15.12
C ALA A 344 19.58 -16.39 -15.45
N TYR A 345 18.77 -17.35 -15.00
CA TYR A 345 18.97 -18.76 -15.29
C TYR A 345 18.82 -19.08 -16.79
N ARG A 346 17.83 -18.49 -17.50
CA ARG A 346 17.70 -18.67 -18.96
C ARG A 346 18.95 -18.20 -19.69
N ARG A 347 19.46 -17.01 -19.35
CA ARG A 347 20.70 -16.47 -19.97
C ARG A 347 21.93 -17.30 -19.62
N ALA A 348 21.95 -17.96 -18.46
CA ALA A 348 23.02 -18.88 -18.05
C ALA A 348 22.86 -20.30 -18.60
N GLY A 349 21.83 -20.61 -19.41
CA GLY A 349 21.55 -21.93 -19.97
C GLY A 349 20.98 -22.95 -18.96
N ARG A 350 20.62 -22.52 -17.75
CA ARG A 350 20.08 -23.36 -16.67
C ARG A 350 18.55 -23.50 -16.80
N LYS A 351 18.09 -24.20 -17.82
CA LYS A 351 16.68 -24.27 -18.20
C LYS A 351 15.77 -24.77 -17.07
N ALA A 352 16.15 -25.87 -16.41
CA ALA A 352 15.33 -26.47 -15.36
C ALA A 352 15.11 -25.49 -14.15
N ASP A 353 16.15 -24.72 -13.81
CA ASP A 353 16.07 -23.71 -12.76
C ASP A 353 15.19 -22.53 -13.20
N ALA A 354 15.33 -22.10 -14.45
CA ALA A 354 14.50 -21.02 -15.02
C ALA A 354 13.01 -21.39 -15.03
N ASP A 355 12.66 -22.62 -15.42
CA ASP A 355 11.28 -23.12 -15.47
C ASP A 355 10.67 -23.17 -14.03
N ARG A 356 11.47 -23.56 -13.02
CA ARG A 356 11.06 -23.56 -11.62
C ARG A 356 10.72 -22.14 -11.13
N GLU A 357 11.61 -21.19 -11.39
CA GLU A 357 11.39 -19.80 -10.96
C GLU A 357 10.25 -19.12 -11.73
N GLN A 358 10.07 -19.46 -13.00
CA GLN A 358 8.91 -19.01 -13.77
C GLN A 358 7.59 -19.51 -13.16
N THR A 359 7.54 -20.78 -12.74
CA THR A 359 6.38 -21.37 -12.07
C THR A 359 6.11 -20.67 -10.73
N ALA A 360 7.16 -20.35 -9.97
CA ALA A 360 7.04 -19.61 -8.72
C ALA A 360 6.47 -18.19 -8.97
N PHE A 361 6.99 -17.47 -9.96
CA PHE A 361 6.48 -16.17 -10.38
C PHE A 361 4.98 -16.22 -10.72
N GLU A 362 4.57 -17.16 -11.56
CA GLU A 362 3.17 -17.29 -12.00
C GLU A 362 2.25 -17.63 -10.83
N LYS A 363 2.69 -18.51 -9.93
CA LYS A 363 1.93 -18.87 -8.73
C LYS A 363 1.75 -17.66 -7.79
N ILE A 364 2.83 -16.92 -7.52
CA ILE A 364 2.79 -15.75 -6.64
C ILE A 364 1.91 -14.66 -7.27
N LYS A 365 2.10 -14.41 -8.58
CA LYS A 365 1.28 -13.44 -9.30
C LYS A 365 -0.20 -13.81 -9.27
N ALA A 366 -0.56 -15.06 -9.49
CA ALA A 366 -1.93 -15.54 -9.41
C ALA A 366 -2.53 -15.42 -7.98
N GLN A 367 -1.71 -15.48 -6.95
CA GLN A 367 -2.14 -15.27 -5.57
C GLN A 367 -2.33 -13.78 -5.23
N GLN A 368 -1.54 -12.90 -5.83
CA GLN A 368 -1.58 -11.45 -5.60
C GLN A 368 -2.55 -10.72 -6.55
N ASP A 369 -2.85 -11.29 -7.69
CA ASP A 369 -3.75 -10.73 -8.70
C ASP A 369 -4.64 -11.82 -9.30
N PRO A 370 -5.64 -12.32 -8.58
CA PRO A 370 -6.54 -13.35 -9.08
C PRO A 370 -7.42 -12.88 -10.27
N LEU A 371 -7.49 -11.57 -10.54
CA LEU A 371 -8.29 -10.98 -11.63
C LEU A 371 -7.46 -10.45 -12.81
N GLY A 372 -6.12 -10.54 -12.77
CA GLY A 372 -5.23 -10.20 -13.88
C GLY A 372 -5.10 -8.70 -14.18
N VAL A 373 -5.30 -7.83 -13.20
CA VAL A 373 -5.14 -6.38 -13.36
C VAL A 373 -3.65 -6.01 -13.24
N PRO A 374 -3.02 -5.36 -14.25
CA PRO A 374 -1.61 -5.00 -14.16
C PRO A 374 -1.36 -3.99 -13.03
N ALA A 375 -0.44 -4.30 -12.13
CA ALA A 375 0.06 -3.34 -11.15
C ALA A 375 0.83 -2.21 -11.89
N LEU A 376 0.27 -1.02 -11.90
CA LEU A 376 0.96 0.17 -12.38
C LEU A 376 1.87 0.68 -11.26
N HIS A 377 3.19 0.58 -11.44
CA HIS A 377 4.15 1.22 -10.54
C HIS A 377 4.13 2.73 -10.78
N PRO A 378 3.81 3.57 -9.79
CA PRO A 378 3.68 5.02 -9.96
C PRO A 378 4.99 5.75 -10.24
N PHE A 379 6.13 5.13 -10.02
CA PHE A 379 7.46 5.70 -10.27
C PHE A 379 8.32 4.78 -11.15
N GLY A 380 7.87 4.48 -12.37
CA GLY A 380 8.74 4.04 -13.46
C GLY A 380 9.62 2.79 -13.24
N TYR A 381 9.37 1.96 -12.23
CA TYR A 381 9.92 0.61 -12.18
C TYR A 381 9.15 -0.36 -13.08
N ALA A 382 8.43 0.17 -14.07
CA ALA A 382 7.83 -0.63 -15.12
C ALA A 382 8.96 -1.28 -15.89
N GLY A 383 9.14 -2.57 -15.68
CA GLY A 383 10.00 -3.37 -16.55
C GLY A 383 9.56 -3.13 -17.98
N MET A 384 10.49 -2.67 -18.81
CA MET A 384 10.35 -2.72 -20.24
C MET A 384 10.07 -4.18 -20.65
N ASN A 385 8.96 -4.39 -21.37
CA ASN A 385 8.74 -5.59 -22.15
C ASN A 385 9.84 -5.78 -23.19
#